data_4974d4712b0edba1aef8af096806b72e
#
_entry.id   4974d4712b0edba1aef8af096806b72e
#
_cell.length_a   1.000
_cell.length_b   1.000
_cell.length_c   1.000
_cell.angle_alpha   90.00
_cell.angle_beta   90.00
_cell.angle_gamma   90.00
#
_symmetry.space_group_name_H-M   'P 1'
#
loop_
_entity.id
_entity.type
_entity.pdbx_description
1 polymer ?
#
loop_
_entity_poly.entity_id
_entity_poly.type
_entity_poly.pdbx_seq_one_letter_code
_entity_poly.pdbx_strand_id
1 'polypeptide(L)'
;MLNSFQDILTAAKQGGVKRLAIPEPKAADVALATAAAGAGLITPCFVGDAGAIKAQAAAVTLREGDYELWEEKDPGRALMRALTAVRTGAADIVLQGGAAPGDFVAALQDRETGLGSKGALVSYVSLYQLRKREKLILVTDTFLNNRPSLVEKQQILANALQLARLLGIETPQAAVLAAIEQVNPGIPSTLDAAILAKMGERRQFGKAVVEGPLDIDCALSKEAAGRKGVHSPVTGNVDVYLVPEIDTGHLLAEALVFFGGMQTAGAVLGTTKPAVLKLPFVTEENRLVEIALAALIAGKGGGNG
;
A
#
# COMPACT_ATOMS: atom_id res chain seq x y z
N MET A 1 -3.97 -2.55 18.11
CA MET A 1 -2.96 -2.84 17.09
C MET A 1 -3.48 -3.95 16.19
N LEU A 2 -3.40 -3.81 14.89
CA LEU A 2 -3.81 -4.83 13.92
C LEU A 2 -2.55 -5.65 13.58
N ASN A 3 -2.57 -6.93 13.95
CA ASN A 3 -1.37 -7.79 13.89
C ASN A 3 -1.45 -8.85 12.77
N SER A 4 -2.64 -8.98 12.15
CA SER A 4 -2.92 -9.96 11.10
C SER A 4 -3.77 -9.37 9.98
N PHE A 5 -3.81 -10.03 8.83
CA PHE A 5 -4.73 -9.67 7.74
C PHE A 5 -6.20 -9.82 8.16
N GLN A 6 -6.49 -10.79 9.04
CA GLN A 6 -7.84 -10.95 9.58
C GLN A 6 -8.27 -9.77 10.46
N ASP A 7 -7.34 -9.19 11.23
CA ASP A 7 -7.63 -7.97 12.03
C ASP A 7 -7.95 -6.79 11.11
N ILE A 8 -7.22 -6.64 10.00
CA ILE A 8 -7.46 -5.59 9.00
C ILE A 8 -8.86 -5.74 8.40
N LEU A 9 -9.24 -6.95 7.97
CA LEU A 9 -10.57 -7.24 7.45
C LEU A 9 -11.66 -6.92 8.47
N THR A 10 -11.46 -7.32 9.72
CA THR A 10 -12.41 -7.10 10.81
C THR A 10 -12.57 -5.60 11.11
N ALA A 11 -11.46 -4.87 11.21
CA ALA A 11 -11.48 -3.43 11.47
C ALA A 11 -12.13 -2.64 10.31
N ALA A 12 -11.88 -3.04 9.06
CA ALA A 12 -12.49 -2.41 7.90
C ALA A 12 -14.02 -2.55 7.88
N LYS A 13 -14.54 -3.74 8.22
CA LYS A 13 -15.99 -3.96 8.36
C LYS A 13 -16.63 -3.04 9.40
N GLN A 14 -15.95 -2.82 10.52
CA GLN A 14 -16.44 -1.91 11.57
C GLN A 14 -16.45 -0.45 11.13
N GLY A 15 -15.60 -0.06 10.16
CA GLY A 15 -15.53 1.27 9.57
C GLY A 15 -16.67 1.62 8.60
N GLY A 16 -17.60 0.69 8.38
CA GLY A 16 -18.73 0.82 7.46
C GLY A 16 -18.36 0.60 5.99
N VAL A 17 -19.39 0.27 5.22
CA VAL A 17 -19.28 -0.06 3.80
C VAL A 17 -18.79 1.14 2.99
N LYS A 18 -17.83 0.95 2.08
CA LYS A 18 -17.27 1.99 1.20
C LYS A 18 -17.69 1.77 -0.24
N ARG A 19 -17.85 2.85 -1.01
CA ARG A 19 -18.12 2.78 -2.45
C ARG A 19 -16.80 2.62 -3.20
N LEU A 20 -16.66 1.49 -3.93
CA LEU A 20 -15.46 1.13 -4.69
C LEU A 20 -15.70 1.33 -6.18
N ALA A 21 -15.09 2.35 -6.79
CA ALA A 21 -15.15 2.57 -8.22
C ALA A 21 -14.17 1.65 -8.96
N ILE A 22 -14.66 0.93 -9.97
CA ILE A 22 -13.88 -0.04 -10.74
C ILE A 22 -14.05 0.26 -12.24
N PRO A 23 -13.07 0.92 -12.88
CA PRO A 23 -13.09 1.19 -14.31
C PRO A 23 -12.85 -0.09 -15.10
N GLU A 24 -13.61 -0.29 -16.17
CA GLU A 24 -13.53 -1.42 -17.10
C GLU A 24 -13.33 -2.79 -16.41
N PRO A 25 -14.22 -3.18 -15.50
CA PRO A 25 -14.02 -4.41 -14.74
C PRO A 25 -13.92 -5.62 -15.67
N LYS A 26 -12.93 -6.47 -15.41
CA LYS A 26 -12.83 -7.81 -16.01
C LYS A 26 -13.52 -8.82 -15.10
N ALA A 27 -13.77 -10.04 -15.58
CA ALA A 27 -14.45 -11.07 -14.79
C ALA A 27 -13.84 -11.29 -13.39
N ALA A 28 -12.52 -11.27 -13.28
CA ALA A 28 -11.84 -11.37 -11.98
C ALA A 28 -12.13 -10.16 -11.05
N ASP A 29 -12.24 -8.96 -11.61
CA ASP A 29 -12.57 -7.75 -10.83
C ASP A 29 -14.01 -7.79 -10.31
N VAL A 30 -14.94 -8.30 -11.12
CA VAL A 30 -16.34 -8.48 -10.70
C VAL A 30 -16.46 -9.55 -9.63
N ALA A 31 -15.74 -10.67 -9.77
CA ALA A 31 -15.70 -11.72 -8.75
C ALA A 31 -15.11 -11.22 -7.42
N LEU A 32 -13.99 -10.48 -7.49
CA LEU A 32 -13.36 -9.83 -6.32
C LEU A 32 -14.33 -8.84 -5.64
N ALA A 33 -14.97 -7.99 -6.43
CA ALA A 33 -15.94 -7.02 -5.92
C ALA A 33 -17.15 -7.70 -5.27
N THR A 34 -17.62 -8.81 -5.84
CA THR A 34 -18.70 -9.63 -5.26
C THR A 34 -18.28 -10.20 -3.91
N ALA A 35 -17.06 -10.76 -3.81
CA ALA A 35 -16.51 -11.28 -2.56
C ALA A 35 -16.35 -10.17 -1.51
N ALA A 36 -15.85 -8.99 -1.91
CA ALA A 36 -15.68 -7.84 -1.01
C ALA A 36 -17.02 -7.27 -0.52
N ALA A 37 -18.03 -7.22 -1.38
CA ALA A 37 -19.39 -6.82 -1.03
C ALA A 37 -20.05 -7.85 -0.08
N GLY A 38 -19.93 -9.13 -0.38
CA GLY A 38 -20.39 -10.22 0.49
C GLY A 38 -19.70 -10.25 1.86
N ALA A 39 -18.45 -9.77 1.91
CA ALA A 39 -17.73 -9.56 3.16
C ALA A 39 -18.16 -8.29 3.93
N GLY A 40 -19.03 -7.44 3.36
CA GLY A 40 -19.50 -6.20 3.99
C GLY A 40 -18.46 -5.07 3.97
N LEU A 41 -17.49 -5.11 3.05
CA LEU A 41 -16.43 -4.11 2.94
C LEU A 41 -16.82 -2.95 2.01
N ILE A 42 -17.49 -3.26 0.88
CA ILE A 42 -17.76 -2.27 -0.17
C ILE A 42 -19.15 -2.45 -0.82
N THR A 43 -19.59 -1.37 -1.48
CA THR A 43 -20.58 -1.41 -2.55
C THR A 43 -19.84 -1.18 -3.87
N PRO A 44 -19.90 -2.12 -4.84
CA PRO A 44 -19.23 -1.96 -6.13
C PRO A 44 -19.88 -0.85 -6.96
N CYS A 45 -19.08 -0.01 -7.61
CA CYS A 45 -19.49 1.00 -8.59
C CYS A 45 -18.71 0.72 -9.88
N PHE A 46 -19.29 -0.05 -10.79
CA PHE A 46 -18.65 -0.42 -12.05
C PHE A 46 -18.78 0.71 -13.07
N VAL A 47 -17.67 1.02 -13.75
CA VAL A 47 -17.61 2.03 -14.80
C VAL A 47 -17.15 1.36 -16.08
N GLY A 48 -18.03 1.24 -17.10
CA GLY A 48 -17.69 0.55 -18.34
C GLY A 48 -18.91 0.22 -19.20
N ASP A 49 -18.77 -0.72 -20.13
CA ASP A 49 -19.87 -1.19 -20.97
C ASP A 49 -20.92 -1.94 -20.14
N ALA A 50 -22.13 -1.42 -20.13
CA ALA A 50 -23.23 -1.95 -19.32
C ALA A 50 -23.59 -3.40 -19.67
N GLY A 51 -23.55 -3.76 -20.95
CA GLY A 51 -23.86 -5.12 -21.40
C GLY A 51 -22.83 -6.14 -20.91
N ALA A 52 -21.55 -5.80 -21.08
CA ALA A 52 -20.45 -6.64 -20.62
C ALA A 52 -20.46 -6.81 -19.08
N ILE A 53 -20.65 -5.71 -18.34
CA ILE A 53 -20.69 -5.74 -16.88
C ILE A 53 -21.86 -6.58 -16.36
N LYS A 54 -23.07 -6.42 -16.91
CA LYS A 54 -24.23 -7.23 -16.53
C LYS A 54 -24.02 -8.72 -16.80
N ALA A 55 -23.41 -9.08 -17.94
CA ALA A 55 -23.08 -10.46 -18.25
C ALA A 55 -22.08 -11.07 -17.24
N GLN A 56 -21.03 -10.30 -16.87
CA GLN A 56 -20.05 -10.73 -15.87
C GLN A 56 -20.67 -10.85 -14.45
N ALA A 57 -21.54 -9.90 -14.06
CA ALA A 57 -22.24 -9.91 -12.77
C ALA A 57 -23.16 -11.14 -12.67
N ALA A 58 -23.90 -11.45 -13.73
CA ALA A 58 -24.74 -12.64 -13.79
C ALA A 58 -23.93 -13.95 -13.62
N ALA A 59 -22.73 -14.02 -14.20
CA ALA A 59 -21.85 -15.20 -14.11
C ALA A 59 -21.38 -15.48 -12.67
N VAL A 60 -21.30 -14.48 -11.79
CA VAL A 60 -20.93 -14.61 -10.38
C VAL A 60 -22.11 -14.43 -9.42
N THR A 61 -23.33 -14.47 -9.93
CA THR A 61 -24.59 -14.32 -9.16
C THR A 61 -24.73 -13.02 -8.38
N LEU A 62 -24.03 -11.94 -8.84
CA LEU A 62 -24.19 -10.60 -8.30
C LEU A 62 -25.48 -9.98 -8.88
N ARG A 63 -26.46 -9.66 -8.01
CA ARG A 63 -27.79 -9.20 -8.44
C ARG A 63 -27.78 -7.73 -8.81
N GLU A 64 -28.65 -7.34 -9.75
CA GLU A 64 -28.97 -5.94 -9.97
C GLU A 64 -29.50 -5.32 -8.67
N GLY A 65 -28.93 -4.18 -8.26
CA GLY A 65 -29.19 -3.52 -7.00
C GLY A 65 -28.12 -3.74 -5.91
N ASP A 66 -27.30 -4.80 -6.05
CA ASP A 66 -26.13 -5.01 -5.16
C ASP A 66 -24.88 -4.23 -5.63
N TYR A 67 -24.96 -3.54 -6.79
CA TYR A 67 -23.91 -2.69 -7.34
C TYR A 67 -24.49 -1.49 -8.10
N GLU A 68 -23.68 -0.44 -8.25
CA GLU A 68 -23.96 0.67 -9.15
C GLU A 68 -23.28 0.47 -10.50
N LEU A 69 -23.92 0.94 -11.55
CA LEU A 69 -23.41 0.88 -12.93
C LEU A 69 -23.36 2.29 -13.52
N TRP A 70 -22.18 2.71 -13.94
CA TRP A 70 -21.95 3.99 -14.62
C TRP A 70 -21.46 3.69 -16.05
N GLU A 71 -22.36 3.76 -17.02
CA GLU A 71 -22.03 3.39 -18.40
C GLU A 71 -21.01 4.35 -19.02
N GLU A 72 -19.86 3.82 -19.45
CA GLU A 72 -18.86 4.49 -20.25
C GLU A 72 -18.11 3.44 -21.09
N LYS A 73 -18.18 3.59 -22.43
CA LYS A 73 -17.63 2.58 -23.36
C LYS A 73 -16.17 2.83 -23.73
N ASP A 74 -15.69 4.05 -23.55
CA ASP A 74 -14.31 4.39 -23.81
C ASP A 74 -13.42 4.09 -22.57
N PRO A 75 -12.37 3.25 -22.72
CA PRO A 75 -11.52 2.83 -21.62
C PRO A 75 -10.87 4.00 -20.86
N GLY A 76 -10.29 4.93 -21.59
CA GLY A 76 -9.63 6.09 -20.98
C GLY A 76 -10.62 6.97 -20.22
N ARG A 77 -11.83 7.16 -20.78
CA ARG A 77 -12.89 7.91 -20.09
C ARG A 77 -13.46 7.16 -18.89
N ALA A 78 -13.53 5.83 -18.96
CA ALA A 78 -13.97 5.02 -17.82
C ALA A 78 -13.03 5.20 -16.61
N LEU A 79 -11.71 5.17 -16.82
CA LEU A 79 -10.72 5.45 -15.77
C LEU A 79 -10.90 6.86 -15.22
N MET A 80 -10.97 7.88 -16.08
CA MET A 80 -11.13 9.26 -15.66
C MET A 80 -12.45 9.51 -14.91
N ARG A 81 -13.53 8.83 -15.32
CA ARG A 81 -14.82 8.90 -14.63
C ARG A 81 -14.75 8.28 -13.22
N ALA A 82 -14.09 7.13 -13.08
CA ALA A 82 -13.86 6.50 -11.77
C ALA A 82 -13.04 7.40 -10.85
N LEU A 83 -11.95 7.99 -11.33
CA LEU A 83 -11.11 8.93 -10.56
C LEU A 83 -11.89 10.19 -10.15
N THR A 84 -12.69 10.74 -11.09
CA THR A 84 -13.53 11.90 -10.80
C THR A 84 -14.56 11.59 -9.71
N ALA A 85 -15.19 10.41 -9.77
CA ALA A 85 -16.15 9.99 -8.76
C ALA A 85 -15.51 9.90 -7.37
N VAL A 86 -14.30 9.37 -7.27
CA VAL A 86 -13.58 9.28 -5.99
C VAL A 86 -13.14 10.67 -5.51
N ARG A 87 -12.67 11.52 -6.40
CA ARG A 87 -12.25 12.89 -6.08
C ARG A 87 -13.40 13.75 -5.57
N THR A 88 -14.58 13.61 -6.16
CA THR A 88 -15.79 14.37 -5.79
C THR A 88 -16.58 13.75 -4.64
N GLY A 89 -16.18 12.56 -4.14
CA GLY A 89 -16.88 11.87 -3.06
C GLY A 89 -18.09 11.04 -3.49
N ALA A 90 -18.31 10.87 -4.80
CA ALA A 90 -19.32 9.95 -5.33
C ALA A 90 -18.90 8.46 -5.15
N ALA A 91 -17.61 8.19 -4.98
CA ALA A 91 -17.05 6.95 -4.48
C ALA A 91 -15.95 7.25 -3.46
N ASP A 92 -15.56 6.24 -2.66
CA ASP A 92 -14.55 6.39 -1.59
C ASP A 92 -13.18 5.91 -2.03
N ILE A 93 -13.13 4.88 -2.88
CA ILE A 93 -11.93 4.13 -3.26
C ILE A 93 -11.98 3.89 -4.77
N VAL A 94 -10.82 3.86 -5.43
CA VAL A 94 -10.70 3.36 -6.81
C VAL A 94 -9.86 2.09 -6.85
N LEU A 95 -10.32 1.06 -7.55
CA LEU A 95 -9.54 -0.12 -7.94
C LEU A 95 -9.05 0.07 -9.37
N GLN A 96 -7.84 -0.41 -9.68
CA GLN A 96 -7.27 -0.36 -11.03
C GLN A 96 -8.20 -0.88 -12.13
N GLY A 97 -8.99 -1.93 -11.85
CA GLY A 97 -9.91 -2.53 -12.83
C GLY A 97 -9.18 -3.06 -14.06
N GLY A 98 -9.68 -2.72 -15.24
CA GLY A 98 -9.12 -3.08 -16.54
C GLY A 98 -8.01 -2.16 -17.05
N ALA A 99 -7.74 -1.04 -16.39
CA ALA A 99 -6.71 -0.09 -16.80
C ALA A 99 -5.31 -0.72 -16.75
N ALA A 100 -4.46 -0.37 -17.74
CA ALA A 100 -3.05 -0.78 -17.71
C ALA A 100 -2.35 -0.22 -16.47
N PRO A 101 -1.43 -0.96 -15.81
CA PRO A 101 -0.79 -0.51 -14.58
C PRO A 101 -0.10 0.84 -14.70
N GLY A 102 0.61 1.10 -15.82
CA GLY A 102 1.29 2.38 -16.06
C GLY A 102 0.32 3.56 -16.20
N ASP A 103 -0.79 3.37 -16.91
CA ASP A 103 -1.81 4.42 -17.08
C ASP A 103 -2.53 4.72 -15.77
N PHE A 104 -2.81 3.68 -14.97
CA PHE A 104 -3.40 3.84 -13.65
C PHE A 104 -2.47 4.59 -12.70
N VAL A 105 -1.19 4.22 -12.64
CA VAL A 105 -0.19 4.91 -11.81
C VAL A 105 -0.02 6.37 -12.24
N ALA A 106 0.09 6.64 -13.56
CA ALA A 106 0.17 8.01 -14.08
C ALA A 106 -1.05 8.83 -13.66
N ALA A 107 -2.25 8.26 -13.77
CA ALA A 107 -3.48 8.90 -13.36
C ALA A 107 -3.55 9.13 -11.84
N LEU A 108 -3.01 8.24 -11.00
CA LEU A 108 -2.93 8.46 -9.56
C LEU A 108 -1.98 9.61 -9.20
N GLN A 109 -0.90 9.80 -9.97
CA GLN A 109 0.10 10.84 -9.74
C GLN A 109 -0.32 12.21 -10.31
N ASP A 110 -1.26 12.24 -11.25
CA ASP A 110 -1.77 13.47 -11.86
C ASP A 110 -2.47 14.34 -10.80
N ARG A 111 -2.08 15.62 -10.73
CA ARG A 111 -2.54 16.57 -9.70
C ARG A 111 -3.80 17.33 -10.07
N GLU A 112 -4.13 17.38 -11.34
CA GLU A 112 -5.28 18.17 -11.84
C GLU A 112 -6.51 17.29 -12.01
N THR A 113 -6.35 16.15 -12.63
CA THR A 113 -7.44 15.24 -12.99
C THR A 113 -7.43 13.94 -12.21
N GLY A 114 -6.29 13.58 -11.61
CA GLY A 114 -6.08 12.36 -10.85
C GLY A 114 -6.22 12.51 -9.34
N LEU A 115 -5.46 11.71 -8.59
CA LEU A 115 -5.45 11.68 -7.14
C LEU A 115 -4.15 12.19 -6.51
N GLY A 116 -3.25 12.75 -7.33
CA GLY A 116 -2.00 13.35 -6.86
C GLY A 116 -2.25 14.61 -6.03
N SER A 117 -1.34 14.91 -5.10
CA SER A 117 -1.37 16.13 -4.29
C SER A 117 -0.08 16.95 -4.46
N LYS A 118 -0.21 18.26 -4.35
CA LYS A 118 0.97 19.14 -4.43
C LYS A 118 1.88 18.89 -3.23
N GLY A 119 3.14 18.55 -3.52
CA GLY A 119 4.15 18.29 -2.50
C GLY A 119 4.11 16.91 -1.87
N ALA A 120 3.16 16.03 -2.24
CA ALA A 120 3.12 14.64 -1.82
C ALA A 120 3.65 13.72 -2.91
N LEU A 121 4.38 12.68 -2.52
CA LEU A 121 4.85 11.61 -3.37
C LEU A 121 3.97 10.39 -3.20
N VAL A 122 3.49 9.84 -4.31
CA VAL A 122 2.76 8.57 -4.32
C VAL A 122 3.76 7.43 -4.15
N SER A 123 3.53 6.55 -3.18
CA SER A 123 4.39 5.41 -2.86
C SER A 123 3.60 4.14 -2.62
N TYR A 124 4.27 2.98 -2.69
CA TYR A 124 3.65 1.69 -2.43
C TYR A 124 4.29 0.99 -1.25
N VAL A 125 3.46 0.52 -0.34
CA VAL A 125 3.89 -0.25 0.83
C VAL A 125 3.36 -1.67 0.70
N SER A 126 4.26 -2.65 0.68
CA SER A 126 3.92 -4.07 0.80
C SER A 126 3.86 -4.47 2.27
N LEU A 127 2.78 -5.13 2.66
CA LEU A 127 2.59 -5.71 3.99
C LEU A 127 2.83 -7.22 3.92
N TYR A 128 3.50 -7.75 4.93
CA TYR A 128 3.74 -9.20 5.08
C TYR A 128 3.32 -9.66 6.45
N GLN A 129 2.59 -10.76 6.51
CA GLN A 129 2.24 -11.41 7.76
C GLN A 129 3.30 -12.46 8.12
N LEU A 130 3.99 -12.25 9.24
CA LEU A 130 4.99 -13.20 9.73
C LEU A 130 4.31 -14.44 10.33
N ARG A 131 4.57 -15.63 9.76
CA ARG A 131 3.94 -16.89 10.22
C ARG A 131 4.27 -17.29 11.65
N LYS A 132 5.46 -16.92 12.14
CA LYS A 132 5.95 -17.32 13.47
C LYS A 132 5.72 -16.25 14.55
N ARG A 133 5.23 -15.09 14.16
CA ARG A 133 4.94 -13.97 15.07
C ARG A 133 3.62 -13.36 14.62
N GLU A 134 2.75 -13.05 15.55
CA GLU A 134 1.55 -12.26 15.27
C GLU A 134 1.94 -10.81 15.03
N LYS A 135 2.60 -10.56 13.90
CA LYS A 135 3.10 -9.25 13.52
C LYS A 135 3.03 -9.06 12.01
N LEU A 136 2.60 -7.87 11.61
CA LEU A 136 2.74 -7.37 10.25
C LEU A 136 4.04 -6.58 10.12
N ILE A 137 4.74 -6.75 9.00
CA ILE A 137 5.87 -5.90 8.61
C ILE A 137 5.55 -5.17 7.32
N LEU A 138 6.06 -3.97 7.17
CA LEU A 138 5.87 -3.08 6.04
C LEU A 138 7.21 -2.92 5.31
N VAL A 139 7.22 -3.12 4.00
CA VAL A 139 8.40 -2.90 3.14
C VAL A 139 8.04 -1.84 2.10
N THR A 140 8.88 -0.83 1.92
CA THR A 140 8.62 0.33 1.03
C THR A 140 9.90 0.95 0.44
N ASP A 141 9.96 1.52 -0.77
CA ASP A 141 8.96 1.40 -1.81
C ASP A 141 9.26 0.16 -2.65
N THR A 142 8.25 -0.65 -2.89
CA THR A 142 8.47 -1.92 -3.59
C THR A 142 8.00 -1.90 -5.04
N PHE A 143 7.38 -0.79 -5.51
CA PHE A 143 6.75 -0.82 -6.84
C PHE A 143 6.68 0.51 -7.60
N LEU A 144 6.69 1.68 -6.97
CA LEU A 144 6.36 2.93 -7.66
C LEU A 144 7.57 3.84 -7.95
N ASN A 145 8.53 3.94 -7.05
CA ASN A 145 9.62 4.90 -7.14
C ASN A 145 10.95 4.21 -7.48
N ASN A 146 11.44 4.38 -8.71
CA ASN A 146 12.59 3.63 -9.23
C ASN A 146 13.88 3.91 -8.43
N ARG A 147 14.38 5.16 -8.45
CA ARG A 147 15.60 5.61 -7.76
C ARG A 147 15.28 6.87 -6.97
N PRO A 148 14.58 6.74 -5.85
CA PRO A 148 14.14 7.91 -5.09
C PRO A 148 15.35 8.67 -4.53
N SER A 149 15.33 10.00 -4.68
CA SER A 149 16.24 10.90 -4.01
C SER A 149 16.02 10.87 -2.49
N LEU A 150 16.94 11.44 -1.72
CA LEU A 150 16.80 11.56 -0.26
C LEU A 150 15.45 12.20 0.15
N VAL A 151 15.03 13.25 -0.56
CA VAL A 151 13.76 13.95 -0.28
C VAL A 151 12.56 13.04 -0.57
N GLU A 152 12.62 12.28 -1.65
CA GLU A 152 11.58 11.29 -1.97
C GLU A 152 11.58 10.14 -0.97
N LYS A 153 12.74 9.61 -0.55
CA LYS A 153 12.84 8.60 0.51
C LYS A 153 12.26 9.08 1.84
N GLN A 154 12.45 10.35 2.17
CA GLN A 154 11.82 10.97 3.34
C GLN A 154 10.29 10.89 3.26
N GLN A 155 9.70 11.18 2.09
CA GLN A 155 8.25 11.12 1.90
C GLN A 155 7.74 9.67 1.88
N ILE A 156 8.45 8.76 1.21
CA ILE A 156 8.14 7.32 1.20
C ILE A 156 8.11 6.78 2.64
N LEU A 157 9.13 7.09 3.43
CA LEU A 157 9.18 6.68 4.83
C LEU A 157 8.02 7.28 5.65
N ALA A 158 7.74 8.58 5.46
CA ALA A 158 6.62 9.24 6.15
C ALA A 158 5.27 8.59 5.84
N ASN A 159 5.02 8.24 4.57
CA ASN A 159 3.83 7.50 4.14
C ASN A 159 3.72 6.13 4.84
N ALA A 160 4.79 5.35 4.86
CA ALA A 160 4.80 4.04 5.51
C ALA A 160 4.60 4.13 7.03
N LEU A 161 5.21 5.12 7.67
CA LEU A 161 5.01 5.40 9.11
C LEU A 161 3.57 5.82 9.42
N GLN A 162 2.92 6.55 8.51
CA GLN A 162 1.50 6.89 8.64
C GLN A 162 0.61 5.64 8.55
N LEU A 163 0.91 4.73 7.61
CA LEU A 163 0.21 3.44 7.53
C LEU A 163 0.43 2.60 8.79
N ALA A 164 1.66 2.52 9.30
CA ALA A 164 1.95 1.81 10.56
C ALA A 164 1.11 2.34 11.73
N ARG A 165 0.96 3.67 11.84
CA ARG A 165 0.08 4.29 12.85
C ARG A 165 -1.40 4.00 12.62
N LEU A 166 -1.84 3.95 11.36
CA LEU A 166 -3.20 3.52 11.00
C LEU A 166 -3.49 2.10 11.50
N LEU A 167 -2.50 1.22 11.42
CA LEU A 167 -2.59 -0.15 11.93
C LEU A 167 -2.47 -0.24 13.47
N GLY A 168 -2.34 0.90 14.16
CA GLY A 168 -2.30 0.98 15.62
C GLY A 168 -0.92 0.87 16.25
N ILE A 169 0.16 1.04 15.47
CA ILE A 169 1.52 1.11 15.99
C ILE A 169 1.82 2.56 16.36
N GLU A 170 1.73 2.92 17.65
CA GLU A 170 1.88 4.30 18.12
C GLU A 170 3.28 4.88 17.90
N THR A 171 4.31 4.04 18.07
CA THR A 171 5.72 4.41 17.88
C THR A 171 6.38 3.42 16.94
N PRO A 172 6.16 3.56 15.61
CA PRO A 172 6.72 2.63 14.63
C PRO A 172 8.25 2.65 14.65
N GLN A 173 8.84 1.46 14.51
CA GLN A 173 10.28 1.25 14.40
C GLN A 173 10.65 1.00 12.95
N ALA A 174 11.47 1.87 12.37
CA ALA A 174 11.86 1.80 10.96
C ALA A 174 13.36 1.52 10.81
N ALA A 175 13.69 0.56 9.95
CA ALA A 175 15.04 0.32 9.47
C ALA A 175 15.20 0.90 8.06
N VAL A 176 16.16 1.78 7.87
CA VAL A 176 16.58 2.23 6.55
C VAL A 176 17.70 1.32 6.07
N LEU A 177 17.35 0.49 5.06
CA LEU A 177 18.21 -0.60 4.62
C LEU A 177 19.36 -0.12 3.74
N ALA A 178 20.51 -0.72 3.93
CA ALA A 178 21.68 -0.63 3.07
C ALA A 178 22.45 -1.96 3.10
N ALA A 179 23.42 -2.11 2.20
CA ALA A 179 24.23 -3.34 2.13
C ALA A 179 25.21 -3.51 3.29
N ILE A 180 25.49 -2.45 4.04
CA ILE A 180 26.40 -2.43 5.20
C ILE A 180 25.90 -1.43 6.25
N GLU A 181 26.36 -1.58 7.47
CA GLU A 181 25.98 -0.73 8.62
C GLU A 181 26.87 0.50 8.79
N GLN A 182 27.98 0.58 8.06
CA GLN A 182 28.88 1.72 8.10
C GLN A 182 28.52 2.76 7.04
N VAL A 183 28.59 4.03 7.42
CA VAL A 183 28.43 5.14 6.46
C VAL A 183 29.62 5.17 5.51
N ASN A 184 29.36 4.86 4.23
CA ASN A 184 30.39 4.78 3.18
C ASN A 184 29.98 5.60 1.96
N PRO A 185 30.71 6.66 1.60
CA PRO A 185 30.41 7.47 0.41
C PRO A 185 30.39 6.68 -0.91
N GLY A 186 31.09 5.54 -0.98
CA GLY A 186 31.05 4.63 -2.14
C GLY A 186 29.76 3.83 -2.26
N ILE A 187 28.89 3.85 -1.22
CA ILE A 187 27.57 3.21 -1.19
C ILE A 187 26.53 4.26 -0.80
N PRO A 188 25.95 4.98 -1.78
CA PRO A 188 25.07 6.14 -1.52
C PRO A 188 23.89 5.86 -0.59
N SER A 189 23.34 4.63 -0.61
CA SER A 189 22.24 4.23 0.27
C SER A 189 22.60 4.36 1.77
N THR A 190 23.88 4.21 2.14
CA THR A 190 24.33 4.39 3.53
C THR A 190 24.31 5.85 3.98
N LEU A 191 24.55 6.78 3.05
CA LEU A 191 24.46 8.23 3.33
C LEU A 191 23.00 8.64 3.56
N ASP A 192 22.11 8.22 2.66
CA ASP A 192 20.68 8.51 2.80
C ASP A 192 20.13 7.93 4.10
N ALA A 193 20.52 6.69 4.42
CA ALA A 193 20.08 6.01 5.63
C ALA A 193 20.54 6.74 6.91
N ALA A 194 21.80 7.18 6.97
CA ALA A 194 22.33 7.94 8.10
C ALA A 194 21.61 9.30 8.27
N ILE A 195 21.32 9.99 7.14
CA ILE A 195 20.58 11.26 7.19
C ILE A 195 19.16 11.03 7.69
N LEU A 196 18.44 10.02 7.17
CA LEU A 196 17.06 9.69 7.59
C LEU A 196 17.01 9.26 9.07
N ALA A 197 17.98 8.48 9.55
CA ALA A 197 18.11 8.15 10.97
C ALA A 197 18.29 9.41 11.82
N LYS A 198 19.14 10.36 11.40
CA LYS A 198 19.32 11.63 12.10
C LYS A 198 18.06 12.50 12.07
N MET A 199 17.29 12.48 10.98
CA MET A 199 15.98 13.13 10.91
C MET A 199 14.99 12.49 11.90
N GLY A 200 15.03 11.17 12.07
CA GLY A 200 14.24 10.43 13.07
C GLY A 200 14.60 10.85 14.49
N GLU A 201 15.88 10.89 14.85
CA GLU A 201 16.38 11.40 16.15
C GLU A 201 15.88 12.82 16.44
N ARG A 202 15.82 13.67 15.39
CA ARG A 202 15.29 15.04 15.46
C ARG A 202 13.77 15.13 15.41
N ARG A 203 13.07 13.99 15.48
CA ARG A 203 11.59 13.87 15.47
C ARG A 203 10.91 14.45 14.23
N GLN A 204 11.59 14.51 13.08
CA GLN A 204 10.99 14.98 11.83
C GLN A 204 9.91 14.00 11.30
N PHE A 205 9.89 12.76 11.79
CA PHE A 205 8.86 11.76 11.54
C PHE A 205 7.86 11.58 12.70
N GLY A 206 7.82 12.55 13.64
CA GLY A 206 6.97 12.47 14.83
C GLY A 206 7.44 11.38 15.82
N LYS A 207 6.49 10.63 16.39
CA LYS A 207 6.78 9.53 17.32
C LYS A 207 7.18 8.26 16.56
N ALA A 208 8.34 8.26 15.91
CA ALA A 208 8.90 7.08 15.27
C ALA A 208 10.37 6.93 15.67
N VAL A 209 10.87 5.71 15.71
CA VAL A 209 12.30 5.41 15.85
C VAL A 209 12.80 5.00 14.46
N VAL A 210 13.73 5.77 13.91
CA VAL A 210 14.28 5.52 12.56
C VAL A 210 15.77 5.29 12.70
N GLU A 211 16.24 4.14 12.24
CA GLU A 211 17.63 3.72 12.34
C GLU A 211 18.18 3.27 10.98
N GLY A 212 19.45 3.51 10.76
CA GLY A 212 20.18 3.14 9.55
C GLY A 212 21.50 3.89 9.40
N PRO A 213 22.41 3.38 8.55
CA PRO A 213 22.23 2.21 7.69
C PRO A 213 22.20 0.89 8.46
N LEU A 214 21.32 -0.03 8.05
CA LEU A 214 21.25 -1.38 8.58
C LEU A 214 21.17 -2.38 7.41
N ASP A 215 21.97 -3.44 7.49
CA ASP A 215 21.75 -4.62 6.65
C ASP A 215 20.52 -5.40 7.16
N ILE A 216 19.89 -6.16 6.30
CA ILE A 216 18.63 -6.87 6.58
C ILE A 216 18.76 -7.85 7.74
N ASP A 217 19.91 -8.53 7.89
CA ASP A 217 20.16 -9.46 9.00
C ASP A 217 20.23 -8.74 10.35
N CYS A 218 20.86 -7.57 10.39
CA CYS A 218 20.90 -6.72 11.59
C CYS A 218 19.52 -6.16 11.94
N ALA A 219 18.73 -5.79 10.94
CA ALA A 219 17.36 -5.33 11.16
C ALA A 219 16.44 -6.43 11.73
N LEU A 220 16.60 -7.68 11.25
CA LEU A 220 15.76 -8.82 11.63
C LEU A 220 16.17 -9.52 12.91
N SER A 221 17.46 -9.54 13.26
CA SER A 221 18.02 -10.37 14.32
C SER A 221 18.98 -9.63 15.25
N LYS A 222 18.64 -9.61 16.53
CA LYS A 222 19.54 -9.11 17.59
C LYS A 222 20.86 -9.90 17.66
N GLU A 223 20.80 -11.20 17.37
CA GLU A 223 21.99 -12.04 17.37
C GLU A 223 22.93 -11.69 16.21
N ALA A 224 22.37 -11.47 15.00
CA ALA A 224 23.15 -11.05 13.84
C ALA A 224 23.80 -9.68 14.08
N ALA A 225 23.06 -8.71 14.60
CA ALA A 225 23.57 -7.41 14.96
C ALA A 225 24.70 -7.50 16.02
N GLY A 226 24.52 -8.35 17.03
CA GLY A 226 25.56 -8.59 18.05
C GLY A 226 26.85 -9.17 17.47
N ARG A 227 26.78 -10.11 16.51
CA ARG A 227 27.96 -10.65 15.81
C ARG A 227 28.71 -9.59 15.00
N LYS A 228 28.01 -8.59 14.47
CA LYS A 228 28.57 -7.47 13.72
C LYS A 228 28.92 -6.26 14.59
N GLY A 229 28.67 -6.33 15.91
CA GLY A 229 28.92 -5.21 16.84
C GLY A 229 27.97 -4.03 16.64
N VAL A 230 26.81 -4.24 16.02
CA VAL A 230 25.81 -3.20 15.76
C VAL A 230 24.87 -3.05 16.94
N HIS A 231 24.77 -1.82 17.45
CA HIS A 231 23.84 -1.46 18.54
C HIS A 231 22.75 -0.53 17.98
N SER A 232 21.54 -1.03 17.88
CA SER A 232 20.40 -0.25 17.41
C SER A 232 19.14 -0.61 18.19
N PRO A 233 18.31 0.37 18.58
CA PRO A 233 17.09 0.13 19.35
C PRO A 233 16.02 -0.62 18.55
N VAL A 234 16.06 -0.62 17.21
CA VAL A 234 15.04 -1.24 16.36
C VAL A 234 15.36 -2.70 16.02
N THR A 235 16.60 -3.14 16.19
CA THR A 235 17.05 -4.49 15.82
C THR A 235 16.14 -5.59 16.37
N GLY A 236 15.67 -6.47 15.49
CA GLY A 236 14.79 -7.60 15.81
C GLY A 236 13.34 -7.24 16.11
N ASN A 237 12.98 -5.96 16.03
CA ASN A 237 11.61 -5.48 16.25
C ASN A 237 11.14 -4.43 15.23
N VAL A 238 11.72 -4.41 14.06
CA VAL A 238 11.38 -3.46 12.98
C VAL A 238 9.95 -3.68 12.52
N ASP A 239 9.22 -2.58 12.31
CA ASP A 239 7.88 -2.53 11.73
C ASP A 239 7.91 -2.13 10.26
N VAL A 240 8.80 -1.18 9.92
CA VAL A 240 8.91 -0.59 8.58
C VAL A 240 10.34 -0.76 8.05
N TYR A 241 10.47 -1.34 6.88
CA TYR A 241 11.72 -1.50 6.16
C TYR A 241 11.71 -0.57 4.94
N LEU A 242 12.54 0.47 4.94
CA LEU A 242 12.75 1.32 3.78
C LEU A 242 13.91 0.77 2.94
N VAL A 243 13.62 0.38 1.71
CA VAL A 243 14.65 -0.12 0.77
C VAL A 243 15.32 1.04 0.02
N PRO A 244 16.57 0.87 -0.47
CA PRO A 244 17.30 1.94 -1.13
C PRO A 244 16.71 2.35 -2.49
N GLU A 245 16.18 1.40 -3.25
CA GLU A 245 15.64 1.59 -4.61
C GLU A 245 14.69 0.45 -4.98
N ILE A 246 13.98 0.60 -6.12
CA ILE A 246 12.91 -0.31 -6.53
C ILE A 246 13.42 -1.74 -6.82
N ASP A 247 14.59 -1.90 -7.43
CA ASP A 247 15.14 -3.22 -7.74
C ASP A 247 15.31 -4.05 -6.47
N THR A 248 15.89 -3.45 -5.42
CA THR A 248 16.00 -4.09 -4.09
C THR A 248 14.62 -4.36 -3.49
N GLY A 249 13.72 -3.39 -3.56
CA GLY A 249 12.38 -3.49 -2.98
C GLY A 249 11.54 -4.55 -3.66
N HIS A 250 11.51 -4.57 -4.97
CA HIS A 250 10.72 -5.51 -5.76
C HIS A 250 11.23 -6.94 -5.62
N LEU A 251 12.55 -7.15 -5.75
CA LEU A 251 13.16 -8.46 -5.55
C LEU A 251 12.94 -8.99 -4.13
N LEU A 252 13.06 -8.14 -3.09
CA LEU A 252 12.78 -8.53 -1.72
C LEU A 252 11.30 -8.90 -1.55
N ALA A 253 10.39 -8.10 -2.13
CA ALA A 253 8.95 -8.34 -2.07
C ALA A 253 8.58 -9.70 -2.66
N GLU A 254 9.07 -10.02 -3.85
CA GLU A 254 8.83 -11.32 -4.49
C GLU A 254 9.54 -12.47 -3.76
N ALA A 255 10.77 -12.26 -3.28
CA ALA A 255 11.50 -13.29 -2.52
C ALA A 255 10.76 -13.69 -1.24
N LEU A 256 10.16 -12.76 -0.53
CA LEU A 256 9.34 -13.05 0.65
C LEU A 256 8.11 -13.90 0.33
N VAL A 257 7.50 -13.68 -0.85
CA VAL A 257 6.34 -14.47 -1.32
C VAL A 257 6.79 -15.84 -1.83
N PHE A 258 7.68 -15.87 -2.84
CA PHE A 258 7.99 -17.10 -3.56
C PHE A 258 8.95 -18.03 -2.79
N PHE A 259 9.97 -17.50 -2.13
CA PHE A 259 10.90 -18.30 -1.30
C PHE A 259 10.45 -18.37 0.15
N GLY A 260 9.95 -17.27 0.70
CA GLY A 260 9.49 -17.23 2.10
C GLY A 260 8.10 -17.81 2.33
N GLY A 261 7.31 -18.00 1.26
CA GLY A 261 5.91 -18.44 1.34
C GLY A 261 5.04 -17.52 2.18
N MET A 262 5.38 -16.22 2.24
CA MET A 262 4.61 -15.26 3.02
C MET A 262 3.37 -14.79 2.25
N GLN A 263 2.31 -14.55 3.00
CA GLN A 263 1.16 -13.80 2.47
C GLN A 263 1.50 -12.33 2.40
N THR A 264 1.08 -11.67 1.30
CA THR A 264 1.30 -10.26 1.08
C THR A 264 0.02 -9.55 0.65
N ALA A 265 -0.11 -8.31 1.07
CA ALA A 265 -1.07 -7.33 0.59
C ALA A 265 -0.34 -5.98 0.50
N GLY A 266 -0.94 -4.96 -0.10
CA GLY A 266 -0.27 -3.68 -0.16
C GLY A 266 -1.22 -2.49 -0.20
N ALA A 267 -0.65 -1.30 -0.11
CA ALA A 267 -1.39 -0.05 -0.16
C ALA A 267 -0.65 1.02 -0.96
N VAL A 268 -1.40 1.75 -1.77
CA VAL A 268 -0.95 3.00 -2.39
C VAL A 268 -1.14 4.13 -1.38
N LEU A 269 -0.12 4.93 -1.16
CA LEU A 269 -0.09 6.04 -0.21
C LEU A 269 0.36 7.33 -0.88
N GLY A 270 0.10 8.48 -0.26
CA GLY A 270 0.45 9.79 -0.82
C GLY A 270 -0.57 10.33 -1.83
N THR A 271 -1.64 9.61 -2.10
CA THR A 271 -2.79 10.07 -2.88
C THR A 271 -3.80 10.80 -1.99
N THR A 272 -4.60 11.68 -2.58
CA THR A 272 -5.69 12.41 -1.88
C THR A 272 -6.84 11.51 -1.47
N LYS A 273 -7.01 10.39 -2.15
CA LYS A 273 -8.02 9.37 -1.88
C LYS A 273 -7.43 7.98 -2.07
N PRO A 274 -7.93 6.95 -1.37
CA PRO A 274 -7.40 5.60 -1.46
C PRO A 274 -7.55 4.98 -2.87
N ALA A 275 -6.52 4.25 -3.26
CA ALA A 275 -6.49 3.48 -4.50
C ALA A 275 -5.95 2.07 -4.26
N VAL A 276 -6.43 1.10 -5.02
CA VAL A 276 -5.95 -0.29 -5.01
C VAL A 276 -5.31 -0.61 -6.35
N LEU A 277 -3.99 -0.86 -6.30
CA LEU A 277 -3.19 -1.27 -7.44
C LEU A 277 -3.03 -2.79 -7.45
N LYS A 278 -3.29 -3.44 -8.58
CA LYS A 278 -3.25 -4.91 -8.68
C LYS A 278 -1.84 -5.39 -9.04
N LEU A 279 -1.08 -5.88 -8.05
CA LEU A 279 0.20 -6.53 -8.33
C LEU A 279 -0.01 -8.02 -8.67
N PRO A 280 0.71 -8.56 -9.68
CA PRO A 280 0.48 -9.93 -10.17
C PRO A 280 0.69 -11.03 -9.14
N PHE A 281 1.59 -10.82 -8.16
CA PHE A 281 1.95 -11.82 -7.15
C PHE A 281 1.06 -11.77 -5.90
N VAL A 282 0.08 -10.87 -5.83
CA VAL A 282 -0.93 -10.83 -4.75
C VAL A 282 -2.07 -11.78 -5.10
N THR A 283 -2.39 -12.71 -4.21
CA THR A 283 -3.51 -13.64 -4.39
C THR A 283 -4.87 -12.94 -4.29
N GLU A 284 -5.91 -13.54 -4.86
CA GLU A 284 -7.28 -12.97 -4.79
C GLU A 284 -7.76 -12.81 -3.33
N GLU A 285 -7.43 -13.76 -2.45
CA GLU A 285 -7.74 -13.68 -1.02
C GLU A 285 -7.06 -12.47 -0.37
N ASN A 286 -5.78 -12.27 -0.65
CA ASN A 286 -5.02 -11.15 -0.11
C ASN A 286 -5.43 -9.81 -0.74
N ARG A 287 -6.00 -9.82 -1.93
CA ARG A 287 -6.57 -8.63 -2.57
C ARG A 287 -7.79 -8.08 -1.82
N LEU A 288 -8.54 -8.94 -1.14
CA LEU A 288 -9.57 -8.48 -0.19
C LEU A 288 -8.96 -7.66 0.95
N VAL A 289 -7.75 -8.02 1.40
CA VAL A 289 -7.01 -7.25 2.42
C VAL A 289 -6.58 -5.89 1.88
N GLU A 290 -6.18 -5.79 0.60
CA GLU A 290 -5.86 -4.49 -0.04
C GLU A 290 -7.09 -3.57 -0.09
N ILE A 291 -8.27 -4.12 -0.44
CA ILE A 291 -9.54 -3.37 -0.40
C ILE A 291 -9.85 -2.93 1.05
N ALA A 292 -9.65 -3.81 2.03
CA ALA A 292 -9.88 -3.48 3.43
C ALA A 292 -8.92 -2.39 3.94
N LEU A 293 -7.64 -2.43 3.55
CA LEU A 293 -6.67 -1.36 3.84
C LEU A 293 -7.11 -0.03 3.24
N ALA A 294 -7.55 -0.03 1.98
CA ALA A 294 -8.07 1.16 1.32
C ALA A 294 -9.33 1.70 2.03
N ALA A 295 -10.21 0.81 2.52
CA ALA A 295 -11.38 1.19 3.31
C ALA A 295 -11.02 1.84 4.66
N LEU A 296 -9.98 1.31 5.35
CA LEU A 296 -9.46 1.92 6.58
C LEU A 296 -8.85 3.30 6.33
N ILE A 297 -8.10 3.47 5.23
CA ILE A 297 -7.52 4.75 4.83
C ILE A 297 -8.65 5.75 4.52
N ALA A 298 -9.68 5.33 3.78
CA ALA A 298 -10.86 6.16 3.49
C ALA A 298 -11.56 6.64 4.75
N GLY A 299 -11.69 5.77 5.76
CA GLY A 299 -12.34 6.08 7.03
C GLY A 299 -11.64 7.16 7.85
N LYS A 300 -10.31 7.27 7.78
CA LYS A 300 -9.53 8.32 8.49
C LYS A 300 -9.45 9.64 7.71
N GLY A 301 -9.56 9.62 6.40
CA GLY A 301 -9.56 10.83 5.58
C GLY A 301 -10.83 11.70 5.73
N GLY A 302 -11.91 11.16 6.30
CA GLY A 302 -13.14 11.89 6.58
C GLY A 302 -13.14 12.71 7.88
N GLY A 303 -12.04 12.67 8.66
CA GLY A 303 -11.93 13.32 9.98
C GLY A 303 -11.08 14.58 10.05
N ASN A 304 -10.50 15.05 8.93
CA ASN A 304 -9.76 16.30 8.86
C ASN A 304 -10.44 17.24 7.85
N GLY A 305 -11.52 17.87 8.27
CA GLY A 305 -12.12 19.05 7.72
C GLY A 305 -11.98 20.17 8.74
#